data_cca78e15f7d15d18b1e6977ff61789f9
#
_entry.id   cca78e15f7d15d18b1e6977ff61789f9
#
_cell.length_a   1.000
_cell.length_b   1.000
_cell.length_c   1.000
_cell.angle_alpha   90.00
_cell.angle_beta   90.00
_cell.angle_gamma   90.00
#
_symmetry.space_group_name_H-M   'P 1'
#
loop_
_entity.id
_entity.type
_entity.pdbx_description
1 polymer ?
#
loop_
_entity_poly.entity_id
_entity_poly.type
_entity_poly.pdbx_seq_one_letter_code
_entity_poly.pdbx_strand_id
1 'polypeptide(L)'
;MALEDVDTMNAIRAALDAGLAPVLVTVRPDASPKLLEAVSGFDARVEIVPAPDAHLGQAESLKAGIRRLVSRFDCPPPGVVVLLGDQPLVGAELVRELTAFYLQKPECAAAPACDGVRGNPVILPAGAFGDTLLLSGDKGARGILAAFGLRLMPTNDTAAITDVDTWEAYESLSRAKPL
;
A
#
# COMPACT_ATOMS: atom_id res chain seq x y z
N MET A 1 -20.03 -0.08 -9.14
CA MET A 1 -18.63 -0.24 -8.72
C MET A 1 -18.69 -0.86 -7.32
N ALA A 2 -17.96 -1.91 -7.04
CA ALA A 2 -17.92 -2.49 -5.70
C ALA A 2 -17.16 -1.54 -4.75
N LEU A 3 -17.33 -1.69 -3.44
CA LEU A 3 -16.59 -0.88 -2.45
C LEU A 3 -15.07 -1.03 -2.66
N GLU A 4 -14.59 -2.27 -2.78
CA GLU A 4 -13.18 -2.60 -3.06
C GLU A 4 -12.60 -1.88 -4.29
N ASP A 5 -13.41 -1.66 -5.33
CA ASP A 5 -12.99 -0.92 -6.54
C ASP A 5 -12.75 0.56 -6.21
N VAL A 6 -13.64 1.18 -5.40
CA VAL A 6 -13.53 2.59 -4.97
C VAL A 6 -12.31 2.78 -4.08
N ASP A 7 -12.12 1.87 -3.13
CA ASP A 7 -11.03 1.93 -2.15
C ASP A 7 -9.68 1.81 -2.84
N THR A 8 -9.55 0.88 -3.81
CA THR A 8 -8.36 0.75 -4.65
C THR A 8 -8.07 2.06 -5.41
N MET A 9 -9.08 2.70 -5.98
CA MET A 9 -8.90 3.96 -6.72
C MET A 9 -8.44 5.11 -5.82
N ASN A 10 -8.93 5.17 -4.57
CA ASN A 10 -8.49 6.16 -3.59
C ASN A 10 -7.02 5.93 -3.17
N ALA A 11 -6.62 4.68 -2.95
CA ALA A 11 -5.22 4.35 -2.66
C ALA A 11 -4.28 4.74 -3.82
N ILE A 12 -4.68 4.52 -5.07
CA ILE A 12 -3.92 4.95 -6.26
C ILE A 12 -3.78 6.47 -6.28
N ARG A 13 -4.86 7.23 -6.06
CA ARG A 13 -4.82 8.70 -6.00
C ARG A 13 -3.88 9.17 -4.91
N ALA A 14 -4.00 8.63 -3.70
CA ALA A 14 -3.14 9.00 -2.58
C ALA A 14 -1.66 8.80 -2.90
N ALA A 15 -1.29 7.69 -3.55
CA ALA A 15 0.07 7.42 -3.99
C ALA A 15 0.56 8.43 -5.04
N LEU A 16 -0.24 8.68 -6.09
CA LEU A 16 0.12 9.61 -7.17
C LEU A 16 0.23 11.05 -6.69
N ASP A 17 -0.72 11.51 -5.86
CA ASP A 17 -0.75 12.85 -5.30
C ASP A 17 0.36 13.06 -4.25
N ALA A 18 0.83 11.97 -3.63
CA ALA A 18 2.04 11.98 -2.82
C ALA A 18 3.35 12.03 -3.64
N GLY A 19 3.26 11.95 -4.97
CA GLY A 19 4.41 12.00 -5.88
C GLY A 19 5.10 10.64 -6.07
N LEU A 20 4.48 9.53 -5.68
CA LEU A 20 5.05 8.20 -5.86
C LEU A 20 4.91 7.73 -7.33
N ALA A 21 5.97 7.10 -7.85
CA ALA A 21 5.98 6.47 -9.17
C ALA A 21 7.12 5.44 -9.26
N PRO A 22 6.90 4.28 -9.91
CA PRO A 22 5.62 3.81 -10.42
C PRO A 22 4.66 3.39 -9.29
N VAL A 23 3.36 3.36 -9.59
CA VAL A 23 2.33 2.76 -8.72
C VAL A 23 1.96 1.40 -9.31
N LEU A 24 2.28 0.33 -8.60
CA LEU A 24 2.00 -1.04 -9.00
C LEU A 24 0.74 -1.53 -8.29
N VAL A 25 -0.30 -1.83 -9.05
CA VAL A 25 -1.58 -2.34 -8.52
C VAL A 25 -1.63 -3.84 -8.71
N THR A 26 -1.44 -4.59 -7.63
CA THR A 26 -1.54 -6.05 -7.68
C THR A 26 -3.00 -6.47 -7.68
N VAL A 27 -3.39 -7.27 -8.66
CA VAL A 27 -4.77 -7.71 -8.86
C VAL A 27 -4.88 -9.22 -8.85
N ARG A 28 -5.95 -9.72 -8.22
CA ARG A 28 -6.31 -11.15 -8.23
C ARG A 28 -6.82 -11.56 -9.61
N PRO A 29 -6.79 -12.85 -9.97
CA PRO A 29 -7.31 -13.33 -11.26
C PRO A 29 -8.80 -13.07 -11.49
N ASP A 30 -9.56 -12.95 -10.42
CA ASP A 30 -11.01 -12.68 -10.41
C ASP A 30 -11.37 -11.19 -10.23
N ALA A 31 -10.38 -10.30 -10.40
CA ALA A 31 -10.62 -8.85 -10.34
C ALA A 31 -11.67 -8.41 -11.36
N SER A 32 -12.53 -7.48 -10.96
CA SER A 32 -13.63 -7.03 -11.81
C SER A 32 -13.11 -6.38 -13.11
N PRO A 33 -13.74 -6.63 -14.28
CA PRO A 33 -13.36 -5.94 -15.51
C PRO A 33 -13.45 -4.42 -15.40
N LYS A 34 -14.37 -3.91 -14.58
CA LYS A 34 -14.54 -2.46 -14.32
C LYS A 34 -13.34 -1.88 -13.57
N LEU A 35 -12.82 -2.62 -12.57
CA LEU A 35 -11.61 -2.22 -11.87
C LEU A 35 -10.42 -2.15 -12.83
N LEU A 36 -10.23 -3.20 -13.65
CA LEU A 36 -9.11 -3.27 -14.59
C LEU A 36 -9.17 -2.13 -15.61
N GLU A 37 -10.36 -1.81 -16.14
CA GLU A 37 -10.57 -0.68 -17.04
C GLU A 37 -10.26 0.66 -16.36
N ALA A 38 -10.80 0.87 -15.15
CA ALA A 38 -10.60 2.09 -14.40
C ALA A 38 -9.11 2.31 -14.07
N VAL A 39 -8.39 1.27 -13.63
CA VAL A 39 -6.95 1.35 -13.32
C VAL A 39 -6.13 1.59 -14.59
N SER A 40 -6.45 0.92 -15.70
CA SER A 40 -5.72 1.05 -16.97
C SER A 40 -5.84 2.46 -17.57
N GLY A 41 -6.96 3.14 -17.36
CA GLY A 41 -7.20 4.50 -17.85
C GLY A 41 -6.77 5.61 -16.90
N PHE A 42 -6.21 5.29 -15.74
CA PHE A 42 -6.03 6.26 -14.66
C PHE A 42 -4.86 7.21 -14.90
N ASP A 43 -3.65 6.68 -15.07
CA ASP A 43 -2.41 7.46 -15.26
C ASP A 43 -1.32 6.55 -15.83
N ALA A 44 -0.43 7.09 -16.67
CA ALA A 44 0.70 6.35 -17.26
C ALA A 44 1.72 5.83 -16.23
N ARG A 45 1.71 6.36 -14.99
CA ARG A 45 2.56 5.90 -13.88
C ARG A 45 1.99 4.68 -13.17
N VAL A 46 0.74 4.29 -13.47
CA VAL A 46 0.05 3.16 -12.85
C VAL A 46 0.19 1.93 -13.72
N GLU A 47 0.54 0.81 -13.11
CA GLU A 47 0.72 -0.47 -13.79
C GLU A 47 -0.04 -1.58 -13.06
N ILE A 48 -0.84 -2.35 -13.81
CA ILE A 48 -1.51 -3.53 -13.28
C ILE A 48 -0.51 -4.70 -13.24
N VAL A 49 -0.41 -5.35 -12.08
CA VAL A 49 0.44 -6.51 -11.84
C VAL A 49 -0.43 -7.71 -11.46
N PRO A 50 -0.56 -8.71 -12.32
CA PRO A 50 -1.30 -9.93 -11.96
C PRO A 50 -0.66 -10.65 -10.77
N ALA A 51 -1.49 -11.06 -9.81
CA ALA A 51 -1.12 -11.88 -8.66
C ALA A 51 -1.92 -13.19 -8.68
N PRO A 52 -1.52 -14.18 -9.49
CA PRO A 52 -2.29 -15.40 -9.73
C PRO A 52 -2.50 -16.23 -8.46
N ASP A 53 -1.55 -16.15 -7.53
CA ASP A 53 -1.57 -16.90 -6.28
C ASP A 53 -2.17 -16.10 -5.10
N ALA A 54 -2.81 -14.95 -5.35
CA ALA A 54 -3.36 -14.07 -4.30
C ALA A 54 -4.37 -14.78 -3.38
N HIS A 55 -5.02 -15.87 -3.87
CA HIS A 55 -5.90 -16.71 -3.06
C HIS A 55 -5.20 -17.46 -1.93
N LEU A 56 -3.86 -17.55 -1.96
CA LEU A 56 -3.04 -18.16 -0.90
C LEU A 56 -2.66 -17.18 0.22
N GLY A 57 -3.09 -15.92 0.11
CA GLY A 57 -2.91 -14.90 1.13
C GLY A 57 -2.24 -13.61 0.65
N GLN A 58 -2.23 -12.59 1.51
CA GLN A 58 -1.69 -11.25 1.20
C GLN A 58 -0.21 -11.26 0.76
N ALA A 59 0.58 -12.23 1.26
CA ALA A 59 1.99 -12.36 0.90
C ALA A 59 2.18 -12.51 -0.62
N GLU A 60 1.28 -13.22 -1.32
CA GLU A 60 1.43 -13.48 -2.74
C GLU A 60 1.23 -12.20 -3.58
N SER A 61 0.27 -11.35 -3.21
CA SER A 61 0.08 -10.04 -3.84
C SER A 61 1.30 -9.14 -3.65
N LEU A 62 1.84 -9.10 -2.42
CA LEU A 62 3.04 -8.33 -2.13
C LEU A 62 4.26 -8.85 -2.92
N LYS A 63 4.44 -10.17 -3.00
CA LYS A 63 5.51 -10.80 -3.79
C LYS A 63 5.41 -10.47 -5.28
N ALA A 64 4.19 -10.49 -5.84
CA ALA A 64 3.97 -10.12 -7.24
C ALA A 64 4.42 -8.67 -7.50
N GLY A 65 4.04 -7.74 -6.64
CA GLY A 65 4.47 -6.34 -6.72
C GLY A 65 5.98 -6.17 -6.60
N ILE A 66 6.63 -6.81 -5.63
CA ILE A 66 8.09 -6.73 -5.44
C ILE A 66 8.84 -7.36 -6.62
N ARG A 67 8.42 -8.53 -7.13
CA ARG A 67 9.03 -9.13 -8.33
C ARG A 67 8.98 -8.17 -9.53
N ARG A 68 7.82 -7.56 -9.74
CA ARG A 68 7.65 -6.60 -10.83
C ARG A 68 8.50 -5.35 -10.63
N LEU A 69 8.55 -4.83 -9.42
CA LEU A 69 9.39 -3.68 -9.07
C LEU A 69 10.87 -3.95 -9.36
N VAL A 70 11.40 -5.06 -8.85
CA VAL A 70 12.82 -5.44 -9.03
C VAL A 70 13.14 -5.71 -10.51
N SER A 71 12.23 -6.32 -11.29
CA SER A 71 12.44 -6.58 -12.71
C SER A 71 12.41 -5.32 -13.58
N ARG A 72 11.83 -4.22 -13.08
CA ARG A 72 11.68 -2.96 -13.84
C ARG A 72 12.94 -2.09 -13.82
N PHE A 73 13.76 -2.20 -12.79
CA PHE A 73 14.89 -1.31 -12.56
C PHE A 73 16.19 -2.08 -12.42
N ASP A 74 17.23 -1.63 -13.11
CA ASP A 74 18.61 -2.17 -12.94
C ASP A 74 19.12 -1.93 -11.51
N CYS A 75 18.68 -0.81 -10.90
CA CYS A 75 18.92 -0.50 -9.50
C CYS A 75 17.56 -0.29 -8.82
N PRO A 76 17.13 -1.16 -7.90
CA PRO A 76 15.85 -1.02 -7.24
C PRO A 76 15.78 0.28 -6.43
N PRO A 77 14.58 0.85 -6.26
CA PRO A 77 14.39 2.04 -5.41
C PRO A 77 14.80 1.75 -3.97
N PRO A 78 15.12 2.78 -3.17
CA PRO A 78 15.55 2.60 -1.78
C PRO A 78 14.51 1.90 -0.91
N GLY A 79 13.23 1.98 -1.29
CA GLY A 79 12.13 1.32 -0.60
C GLY A 79 10.84 1.35 -1.40
N VAL A 80 9.82 0.72 -0.86
CA VAL A 80 8.47 0.67 -1.43
C VAL A 80 7.42 0.99 -0.38
N VAL A 81 6.49 1.88 -0.72
CA VAL A 81 5.28 2.13 0.09
C VAL A 81 4.25 1.06 -0.25
N VAL A 82 3.78 0.36 0.76
CA VAL A 82 2.72 -0.66 0.64
C VAL A 82 1.43 -0.06 1.18
N LEU A 83 0.52 0.25 0.26
CA LEU A 83 -0.85 0.70 0.57
C LEU A 83 -1.79 -0.51 0.53
N LEU A 84 -2.83 -0.47 1.35
CA LEU A 84 -3.90 -1.45 1.35
C LEU A 84 -5.12 -0.88 0.61
N GLY A 85 -5.80 -1.75 -0.16
CA GLY A 85 -6.98 -1.36 -0.92
C GLY A 85 -8.24 -1.20 -0.07
N ASP A 86 -8.23 -1.64 1.18
CA ASP A 86 -9.32 -1.56 2.16
C ASP A 86 -9.21 -0.37 3.14
N GLN A 87 -8.26 0.54 2.88
CA GLN A 87 -8.06 1.75 3.67
C GLN A 87 -8.21 3.03 2.83
N PRO A 88 -9.42 3.34 2.36
CA PRO A 88 -9.70 4.43 1.42
C PRO A 88 -9.46 5.83 1.97
N LEU A 89 -9.34 5.97 3.30
CA LEU A 89 -9.14 7.24 3.97
C LEU A 89 -7.67 7.65 4.09
N VAL A 90 -6.75 6.77 3.73
CA VAL A 90 -5.31 7.08 3.68
C VAL A 90 -5.07 8.12 2.58
N GLY A 91 -4.81 9.36 2.98
CA GLY A 91 -4.60 10.48 2.07
C GLY A 91 -3.13 10.67 1.67
N ALA A 92 -2.92 11.48 0.62
CA ALA A 92 -1.60 11.82 0.12
C ALA A 92 -0.68 12.48 1.15
N GLU A 93 -1.25 13.23 2.11
CA GLU A 93 -0.49 13.90 3.17
C GLU A 93 0.22 12.88 4.05
N LEU A 94 -0.52 11.90 4.59
CA LEU A 94 0.05 10.83 5.41
C LEU A 94 1.15 10.06 4.65
N VAL A 95 0.93 9.78 3.35
CA VAL A 95 1.92 9.09 2.50
C VAL A 95 3.19 9.93 2.34
N ARG A 96 3.06 11.26 2.13
CA ARG A 96 4.21 12.19 2.02
C ARG A 96 4.98 12.28 3.32
N GLU A 97 4.30 12.46 4.45
CA GLU A 97 4.91 12.54 5.78
C GLU A 97 5.68 11.26 6.10
N LEU A 98 5.05 10.10 5.87
CA LEU A 98 5.69 8.81 6.11
C LEU A 98 6.91 8.60 5.21
N THR A 99 6.82 9.01 3.94
CA THR A 99 7.94 8.92 3.01
C THR A 99 9.10 9.82 3.46
N ALA A 100 8.82 11.05 3.87
CA ALA A 100 9.84 11.95 4.40
C ALA A 100 10.47 11.42 5.69
N PHE A 101 9.69 10.82 6.57
CA PHE A 101 10.17 10.16 7.79
C PHE A 101 11.06 8.95 7.47
N TYR A 102 10.65 8.12 6.50
CA TYR A 102 11.42 6.98 6.03
C TYR A 102 12.79 7.38 5.49
N LEU A 103 12.84 8.40 4.63
CA LEU A 103 14.08 8.83 3.97
C LEU A 103 15.18 9.33 4.94
N GLN A 104 14.85 9.58 6.20
CA GLN A 104 15.85 9.90 7.23
C GLN A 104 16.70 8.67 7.61
N LYS A 105 16.17 7.44 7.46
CA LYS A 105 16.86 6.15 7.69
C LYS A 105 16.31 5.09 6.75
N PRO A 106 16.70 5.11 5.48
CA PRO A 106 16.10 4.26 4.43
C PRO A 106 16.48 2.78 4.54
N GLU A 107 17.34 2.41 5.47
CA GLU A 107 17.66 1.03 5.81
C GLU A 107 16.65 0.39 6.77
N CYS A 108 15.81 1.20 7.44
CA CYS A 108 14.80 0.75 8.39
C CYS A 108 13.40 0.75 7.76
N ALA A 109 12.56 -0.20 8.14
CA ALA A 109 11.13 -0.15 7.81
C ALA A 109 10.45 1.03 8.54
N ALA A 110 9.36 1.56 7.98
CA ALA A 110 8.58 2.63 8.60
C ALA A 110 7.08 2.35 8.54
N ALA A 111 6.35 2.81 9.56
CA ALA A 111 4.90 2.81 9.59
C ALA A 111 4.38 3.99 10.42
N PRO A 112 3.17 4.51 10.18
CA PRO A 112 2.53 5.46 11.07
C PRO A 112 2.08 4.78 12.37
N ALA A 113 1.97 5.54 13.45
CA ALA A 113 1.36 5.10 14.70
C ALA A 113 0.45 6.20 15.24
N CYS A 114 -0.83 5.87 15.40
CA CYS A 114 -1.86 6.71 16.00
C CYS A 114 -2.20 6.15 17.38
N ASP A 115 -2.12 6.97 18.43
CA ASP A 115 -2.38 6.56 19.83
C ASP A 115 -1.59 5.29 20.25
N GLY A 116 -0.37 5.13 19.74
CA GLY A 116 0.48 3.97 20.03
C GLY A 116 0.13 2.70 19.22
N VAL A 117 -0.93 2.74 18.42
CA VAL A 117 -1.33 1.65 17.52
C VAL A 117 -0.64 1.83 16.17
N ARG A 118 0.13 0.81 15.75
CA ARG A 118 0.77 0.81 14.43
C ARG A 118 -0.29 0.68 13.33
N GLY A 119 -0.24 1.58 12.37
CA GLY A 119 -1.12 1.60 11.21
C GLY A 119 -0.45 1.22 9.89
N ASN A 120 -1.14 1.60 8.82
CA ASN A 120 -0.71 1.57 7.42
C ASN A 120 -0.80 3.01 6.83
N PRO A 121 -0.15 3.29 5.69
CA PRO A 121 0.70 2.38 4.90
C PRO A 121 2.00 2.02 5.62
N VAL A 122 2.71 1.01 5.11
CA VAL A 122 4.05 0.68 5.60
C VAL A 122 5.08 0.91 4.50
N ILE A 123 6.33 1.23 4.88
CA ILE A 123 7.44 1.30 3.94
C ILE A 123 8.44 0.19 4.24
N LEU A 124 8.74 -0.60 3.20
CA LEU A 124 9.76 -1.64 3.24
C LEU A 124 11.04 -1.11 2.59
N PRO A 125 12.20 -1.21 3.25
CA PRO A 125 13.50 -0.87 2.65
C PRO A 125 13.87 -1.87 1.54
N ALA A 126 14.74 -1.44 0.62
CA ALA A 126 15.23 -2.30 -0.47
C ALA A 126 15.84 -3.61 0.06
N GLY A 127 16.53 -3.56 1.20
CA GLY A 127 17.09 -4.74 1.85
C GLY A 127 16.06 -5.81 2.22
N ALA A 128 14.79 -5.44 2.38
CA ALA A 128 13.69 -6.35 2.70
C ALA A 128 13.10 -7.08 1.47
N PHE A 129 13.44 -6.68 0.25
CA PHE A 129 12.81 -7.24 -0.95
C PHE A 129 13.08 -8.74 -1.10
N GLY A 130 14.31 -9.19 -0.81
CA GLY A 130 14.64 -10.63 -0.83
C GLY A 130 13.80 -11.43 0.16
N ASP A 131 13.71 -10.98 1.41
CA ASP A 131 12.95 -11.64 2.46
C ASP A 131 11.44 -11.61 2.18
N THR A 132 10.95 -10.52 1.54
CA THR A 132 9.55 -10.43 1.10
C THR A 132 9.18 -11.56 0.15
N LEU A 133 10.08 -11.98 -0.74
CA LEU A 133 9.84 -13.06 -1.69
C LEU A 133 9.73 -14.44 -1.01
N LEU A 134 10.16 -14.56 0.25
CA LEU A 134 10.08 -15.78 1.05
C LEU A 134 8.83 -15.83 1.95
N LEU A 135 8.05 -14.76 2.01
CA LEU A 135 6.81 -14.73 2.80
C LEU A 135 5.78 -15.75 2.28
N SER A 136 4.87 -16.17 3.17
CA SER A 136 3.74 -17.03 2.83
C SER A 136 2.52 -16.72 3.69
N GLY A 137 1.32 -17.02 3.17
CA GLY A 137 0.04 -16.84 3.86
C GLY A 137 -0.33 -15.38 4.09
N ASP A 138 -1.12 -15.12 5.14
CA ASP A 138 -1.74 -13.81 5.38
C ASP A 138 -0.88 -12.81 6.17
N LYS A 139 0.38 -13.13 6.43
CA LYS A 139 1.25 -12.23 7.22
C LYS A 139 1.57 -10.92 6.50
N GLY A 140 1.55 -10.93 5.16
CA GLY A 140 1.90 -9.76 4.35
C GLY A 140 3.20 -9.12 4.82
N ALA A 141 3.32 -7.79 4.69
CA ALA A 141 4.49 -7.03 5.14
C ALA A 141 4.77 -7.16 6.65
N ARG A 142 3.75 -7.41 7.47
CA ARG A 142 3.91 -7.55 8.94
C ARG A 142 4.97 -8.59 9.33
N GLY A 143 5.13 -9.64 8.51
CA GLY A 143 6.05 -10.73 8.81
C GLY A 143 7.52 -10.32 8.81
N ILE A 144 7.88 -9.21 8.19
CA ILE A 144 9.27 -8.78 8.02
C ILE A 144 9.60 -7.42 8.62
N LEU A 145 8.60 -6.59 8.96
CA LEU A 145 8.83 -5.23 9.45
C LEU A 145 9.81 -5.19 10.65
N ALA A 146 9.65 -6.09 11.61
CA ALA A 146 10.49 -6.11 12.81
C ALA A 146 11.95 -6.45 12.51
N ALA A 147 12.21 -7.31 11.51
CA ALA A 147 13.55 -7.70 11.11
C ALA A 147 14.35 -6.53 10.50
N PHE A 148 13.64 -5.52 9.97
CA PHE A 148 14.25 -4.32 9.36
C PHE A 148 14.11 -3.07 10.23
N GLY A 149 14.15 -3.23 11.55
CA GLY A 149 14.25 -2.12 12.50
C GLY A 149 13.08 -1.13 12.36
N LEU A 150 11.84 -1.64 12.43
CA LEU A 150 10.62 -0.85 12.26
C LEU A 150 10.63 0.43 13.10
N ARG A 151 10.53 1.57 12.42
CA ARG A 151 10.37 2.89 13.01
C ARG A 151 8.91 3.32 12.93
N LEU A 152 8.37 3.81 14.03
CA LEU A 152 7.00 4.32 14.09
C LEU A 152 7.00 5.84 13.99
N MET A 153 6.27 6.37 13.00
CA MET A 153 6.03 7.80 12.82
C MET A 153 4.77 8.17 13.62
N PRO A 154 4.87 8.97 14.68
CA PRO A 154 3.68 9.44 15.39
C PRO A 154 2.78 10.27 14.46
N THR A 155 1.49 9.99 14.47
CA THR A 155 0.48 10.76 13.73
C THR A 155 -0.81 10.85 14.51
N ASN A 156 -1.58 11.91 14.27
CA ASN A 156 -2.96 12.05 14.76
C ASN A 156 -4.00 11.66 13.69
N ASP A 157 -3.55 11.23 12.50
CA ASP A 157 -4.44 10.81 11.43
C ASP A 157 -4.95 9.39 11.67
N THR A 158 -6.19 9.29 12.13
CA THR A 158 -6.87 8.02 12.41
C THR A 158 -7.06 7.15 11.17
N ALA A 159 -6.98 7.73 9.95
CA ALA A 159 -7.02 6.97 8.70
C ALA A 159 -5.94 5.87 8.64
N ALA A 160 -4.81 6.07 9.34
CA ALA A 160 -3.73 5.09 9.43
C ALA A 160 -4.15 3.75 10.06
N ILE A 161 -5.16 3.77 10.94
CA ILE A 161 -5.62 2.61 11.74
C ILE A 161 -7.08 2.24 11.49
N THR A 162 -7.73 2.88 10.51
CA THR A 162 -9.16 2.67 10.20
C THR A 162 -9.31 1.84 8.94
N ASP A 163 -9.84 0.61 9.10
CA ASP A 163 -10.27 -0.23 7.99
C ASP A 163 -11.76 0.08 7.69
N VAL A 164 -12.16 -0.01 6.43
CA VAL A 164 -13.52 0.29 5.99
C VAL A 164 -14.10 -0.91 5.27
N ASP A 165 -14.92 -1.69 5.99
CA ASP A 165 -15.47 -2.95 5.47
C ASP A 165 -16.89 -2.80 4.88
N THR A 166 -17.56 -1.66 5.08
CA THR A 166 -18.96 -1.44 4.65
C THR A 166 -19.18 -0.08 4.00
N TRP A 167 -20.18 0.00 3.09
CA TRP A 167 -20.59 1.27 2.48
C TRP A 167 -21.06 2.30 3.50
N GLU A 168 -21.78 1.88 4.54
CA GLU A 168 -22.26 2.76 5.60
C GLU A 168 -21.10 3.40 6.36
N ALA A 169 -20.07 2.61 6.67
CA ALA A 169 -18.85 3.09 7.31
C ALA A 169 -18.12 4.09 6.40
N TYR A 170 -17.96 3.75 5.10
CA TYR A 170 -17.34 4.63 4.10
C TYR A 170 -18.06 5.98 4.00
N GLU A 171 -19.39 5.99 3.82
CA GLU A 171 -20.17 7.23 3.74
C GLU A 171 -20.09 8.08 5.01
N SER A 172 -20.16 7.45 6.20
CA SER A 172 -20.04 8.16 7.48
C SER A 172 -18.70 8.87 7.60
N LEU A 173 -17.63 8.19 7.28
CA LEU A 173 -16.26 8.69 7.41
C LEU A 173 -15.93 9.74 6.34
N SER A 174 -16.41 9.55 5.11
CA SER A 174 -16.22 10.51 4.01
C SER A 174 -16.93 11.85 4.26
N ARG A 175 -18.06 11.83 4.98
CA ARG A 175 -18.75 13.07 5.41
C ARG A 175 -18.02 13.79 6.53
N ALA A 176 -17.33 13.06 7.39
CA ALA A 176 -16.59 13.63 8.52
C ALA A 176 -15.25 14.26 8.11
N LYS A 177 -14.62 13.73 7.05
CA LYS A 177 -13.37 14.23 6.48
C LYS A 177 -13.57 14.39 4.95
N PRO A 178 -13.94 15.59 4.44
CA PRO A 178 -14.02 15.81 3.01
C PRO A 178 -12.65 15.53 2.37
N LEU A 179 -12.67 14.68 1.35
CA LEU A 179 -11.51 14.29 0.53
C LEU A 179 -10.95 15.47 -0.26
#